data_fecce86c0dd668f9ab1ed1d58d09c87a
#
_entry.id   fecce86c0dd668f9ab1ed1d58d09c87a
#
_cell.length_a   1.000
_cell.length_b   1.000
_cell.length_c   1.000
_cell.angle_alpha   90.00
_cell.angle_beta   90.00
_cell.angle_gamma   90.00
#
_symmetry.space_group_name_H-M   'P 1'
#
loop_
_entity.id
_entity.type
_entity.pdbx_description
1 polymer ?
#
loop_
_entity_poly.entity_id
_entity_poly.type
_entity_poly.pdbx_seq_one_letter_code
_entity_poly.pdbx_strand_id
1 'polypeptide(L)'
;MFRIVQRILLGLTYILILPLSAAASGRGDQELVKAGSWVYDAITSLALEEGKTDFSDQAPLTVKELLSFLDEIDYDALSSAGQMQYDRVMYYFAEQDIAFRSDIFSFGVAPELNLEGYYKSDDELGWVYDRYERQPLILLPVKFQAQDWFTMEMDLQLAQKKTQMSKRSGYNYTNIPFAGDQIDVNFPYTAYFSTGLSLTEKAAMNFQLGMGEQSVGRSVLGSVIQSEYFTGASYANLELFTPDFRYNMNVTQFNVDKYLYTHRFDVRLFRKVQLSVQESVLVNAPLELRFLNPLTIFHGMAPWRDYEPEKDDSEGHTCAYLAVKASYVPVRYLRIYGLFAQDQLQTAYEMENWPDNVTPNGLGAQLGVEGYVPLGGGYLHAAAEASYTDPYFYIKESPNWSLVRTYSDNGTTGGVTPLYEWIGSPFGPDTMAAALDVGYEVPGHWSVGGLFLVMAQGEYADYNVFDSVHWGGQKTAMTDDELKSWVYPDTGKPGGKDYAKKQQSWTSPFGRDTPPQYTIRASLRAGYTPFAFPALSLMAQPSYVLVLNYGNEEGRVEQGFEFALSANFRFGKLFQ
;
A
#
# COMPACT_ATOMS: atom_id res chain seq x y z
N MET A 1 24.31 18.84 -14.84
CA MET A 1 22.86 18.81 -14.85
C MET A 1 22.28 19.16 -16.22
N PHE A 2 22.46 20.36 -16.76
CA PHE A 2 21.92 20.76 -18.09
C PHE A 2 22.30 19.78 -19.23
N ARG A 3 23.54 19.28 -19.28
CA ARG A 3 23.99 18.29 -20.27
C ARG A 3 23.37 16.89 -20.12
N ILE A 4 22.96 16.51 -18.91
CA ILE A 4 22.29 15.22 -18.65
C ILE A 4 20.84 15.33 -19.08
N VAL A 5 20.14 16.39 -18.70
CA VAL A 5 18.76 16.68 -19.11
C VAL A 5 18.69 16.82 -20.64
N GLN A 6 19.66 17.49 -21.25
CA GLN A 6 19.76 17.60 -22.72
C GLN A 6 20.02 16.28 -23.43
N ARG A 7 20.80 15.36 -22.81
CA ARG A 7 21.01 14.01 -23.34
C ARG A 7 19.79 13.09 -23.16
N ILE A 8 19.06 13.25 -22.05
CA ILE A 8 17.79 12.55 -21.81
C ILE A 8 16.73 13.06 -22.79
N LEU A 9 16.60 14.37 -22.97
CA LEU A 9 15.70 14.98 -23.96
C LEU A 9 16.06 14.58 -25.40
N LEU A 10 17.34 14.55 -25.76
CA LEU A 10 17.81 14.08 -27.07
C LEU A 10 17.57 12.57 -27.24
N GLY A 11 17.72 11.76 -26.19
CA GLY A 11 17.38 10.34 -26.19
C GLY A 11 15.89 10.12 -26.40
N LEU A 12 15.05 10.87 -25.68
CA LEU A 12 13.59 10.86 -25.86
C LEU A 12 13.17 11.31 -27.28
N THR A 13 13.85 12.32 -27.84
CA THR A 13 13.59 12.77 -29.22
C THR A 13 14.00 11.72 -30.25
N TYR A 14 15.05 10.95 -30.00
CA TYR A 14 15.47 9.84 -30.87
C TYR A 14 14.51 8.64 -30.83
N ILE A 15 13.95 8.33 -29.68
CA ILE A 15 12.92 7.29 -29.49
C ILE A 15 11.61 7.69 -30.21
N LEU A 16 11.28 8.99 -30.24
CA LEU A 16 10.09 9.53 -30.94
C LEU A 16 10.18 9.51 -32.48
N ILE A 17 11.36 9.23 -33.07
CA ILE A 17 11.58 9.25 -34.52
C ILE A 17 11.63 7.83 -35.13
N LEU A 18 11.57 6.77 -34.33
CA LEU A 18 11.49 5.39 -34.84
C LEU A 18 10.17 5.18 -35.59
N PRO A 19 10.19 4.63 -36.79
CA PRO A 19 8.95 4.34 -37.53
C PRO A 19 8.14 3.28 -36.79
N LEU A 20 7.04 3.71 -36.18
CA LEU A 20 6.07 2.88 -35.50
C LEU A 20 5.25 2.09 -36.52
N SER A 21 5.62 0.85 -36.78
CA SER A 21 4.71 -0.11 -37.40
C SER A 21 3.80 -0.66 -36.30
N ALA A 22 2.67 0.02 -36.06
CA ALA A 22 1.71 -0.36 -35.07
C ALA A 22 0.88 -1.57 -35.52
N ALA A 23 1.16 -2.74 -34.98
CA ALA A 23 0.17 -3.78 -34.85
C ALA A 23 -0.29 -3.77 -33.39
N ALA A 24 -1.60 -3.60 -33.20
CA ALA A 24 -2.20 -3.40 -31.89
C ALA A 24 -2.20 -4.68 -31.06
N SER A 25 -1.61 -4.66 -29.88
CA SER A 25 -2.03 -5.50 -28.76
C SER A 25 -2.03 -4.64 -27.51
N GLY A 26 -3.02 -4.85 -26.70
CA GLY A 26 -3.14 -4.24 -25.41
C GLY A 26 -2.08 -4.70 -24.41
N ARG A 27 -2.34 -4.47 -23.16
CA ARG A 27 -1.55 -4.96 -22.02
C ARG A 27 -1.50 -6.48 -22.04
N GLY A 28 -0.35 -7.06 -21.74
CA GLY A 28 -0.19 -8.52 -21.70
C GLY A 28 -0.94 -9.15 -20.52
N ASP A 29 -1.39 -10.38 -20.70
CA ASP A 29 -2.10 -11.15 -19.66
C ASP A 29 -1.36 -11.16 -18.30
N GLN A 30 -0.02 -11.16 -18.32
CA GLN A 30 0.82 -11.23 -17.13
C GLN A 30 1.27 -9.85 -16.61
N GLU A 31 0.84 -8.76 -17.21
CA GLU A 31 1.10 -7.42 -16.70
C GLU A 31 0.36 -7.19 -15.39
N LEU A 32 1.04 -6.57 -14.43
CA LEU A 32 0.46 -6.28 -13.11
C LEU A 32 -0.20 -4.90 -13.11
N VAL A 33 -1.43 -4.84 -12.63
CA VAL A 33 -2.10 -3.58 -12.33
C VAL A 33 -1.68 -3.15 -10.94
N LYS A 34 -0.98 -2.02 -10.85
CA LYS A 34 -0.37 -1.52 -9.59
C LYS A 34 -1.40 -1.31 -8.50
N ALA A 35 -1.01 -1.52 -7.25
CA ALA A 35 -1.83 -1.15 -6.09
C ALA A 35 -2.18 0.35 -6.15
N GLY A 36 -3.36 0.73 -5.62
CA GLY A 36 -3.85 2.11 -5.70
C GLY A 36 -4.33 2.54 -7.10
N SER A 37 -4.30 1.66 -8.12
CA SER A 37 -4.84 1.99 -9.44
C SER A 37 -6.36 2.20 -9.40
N TRP A 38 -6.84 3.25 -10.08
CA TRP A 38 -8.27 3.53 -10.27
C TRP A 38 -9.07 2.36 -10.89
N VAL A 39 -8.38 1.42 -11.55
CA VAL A 39 -8.99 0.23 -12.17
C VAL A 39 -9.69 -0.64 -11.12
N TYR A 40 -9.13 -0.75 -9.91
CA TYR A 40 -9.75 -1.51 -8.82
C TYR A 40 -11.07 -0.89 -8.34
N ASP A 41 -11.13 0.45 -8.22
CA ASP A 41 -12.36 1.16 -7.85
C ASP A 41 -13.41 1.06 -8.96
N ALA A 42 -12.97 1.15 -10.22
CA ALA A 42 -13.82 0.96 -11.38
C ALA A 42 -14.46 -0.43 -11.39
N ILE A 43 -13.67 -1.48 -11.20
CA ILE A 43 -14.16 -2.87 -11.16
C ILE A 43 -15.11 -3.07 -9.98
N THR A 44 -14.81 -2.50 -8.81
CA THR A 44 -15.72 -2.57 -7.66
C THR A 44 -17.05 -1.87 -7.94
N SER A 45 -17.04 -0.68 -8.55
CA SER A 45 -18.27 0.03 -8.90
C SER A 45 -19.16 -0.80 -9.84
N LEU A 46 -18.55 -1.46 -10.83
CA LEU A 46 -19.25 -2.37 -11.76
C LEU A 46 -19.83 -3.59 -11.03
N ALA A 47 -19.05 -4.22 -10.15
CA ALA A 47 -19.51 -5.36 -9.36
C ALA A 47 -20.70 -4.98 -8.47
N LEU A 48 -20.61 -3.84 -7.78
CA LEU A 48 -21.66 -3.36 -6.90
C LEU A 48 -22.94 -2.95 -7.67
N GLU A 49 -22.79 -2.43 -8.87
CA GLU A 49 -23.94 -2.15 -9.74
C GLU A 49 -24.73 -3.40 -10.07
N GLU A 50 -24.09 -4.55 -10.23
CA GLU A 50 -24.74 -5.83 -10.41
C GLU A 50 -25.15 -6.52 -9.10
N GLY A 51 -24.78 -5.97 -7.95
CA GLY A 51 -25.03 -6.56 -6.62
C GLY A 51 -24.12 -7.76 -6.34
N LYS A 52 -22.93 -7.75 -6.90
CA LYS A 52 -21.86 -8.74 -6.70
C LYS A 52 -20.73 -8.13 -5.88
N THR A 53 -19.98 -8.97 -5.18
CA THR A 53 -18.67 -8.57 -4.62
C THR A 53 -17.60 -8.74 -5.68
N ASP A 54 -16.55 -7.93 -5.61
CA ASP A 54 -15.35 -8.14 -6.39
C ASP A 54 -14.72 -9.51 -6.10
N PHE A 55 -13.90 -9.93 -7.00
CA PHE A 55 -13.22 -11.23 -6.98
C PHE A 55 -12.11 -11.27 -5.92
N SER A 56 -11.30 -10.22 -5.81
CA SER A 56 -10.27 -10.05 -4.79
C SER A 56 -10.02 -8.58 -4.55
N ASP A 57 -9.63 -8.22 -3.34
CA ASP A 57 -9.16 -6.89 -2.95
C ASP A 57 -7.67 -6.87 -2.61
N GLN A 58 -6.94 -7.86 -3.05
CA GLN A 58 -5.48 -7.86 -3.08
C GLN A 58 -4.98 -7.13 -4.33
N ALA A 59 -3.87 -6.43 -4.22
CA ALA A 59 -3.13 -5.86 -5.34
C ALA A 59 -1.62 -6.07 -5.15
N PRO A 60 -0.83 -6.15 -6.23
CA PRO A 60 -1.25 -6.10 -7.63
C PRO A 60 -1.89 -7.40 -8.11
N LEU A 61 -2.82 -7.30 -9.07
CA LEU A 61 -3.39 -8.41 -9.81
C LEU A 61 -2.92 -8.36 -11.26
N THR A 62 -2.87 -9.52 -11.91
CA THR A 62 -2.58 -9.58 -13.36
C THR A 62 -3.77 -9.08 -14.17
N VAL A 63 -3.49 -8.58 -15.37
CA VAL A 63 -4.53 -8.25 -16.37
C VAL A 63 -5.44 -9.45 -16.62
N LYS A 64 -4.87 -10.68 -16.68
CA LYS A 64 -5.62 -11.92 -16.85
C LYS A 64 -6.66 -12.15 -15.74
N GLU A 65 -6.28 -11.91 -14.50
CA GLU A 65 -7.19 -12.04 -13.36
C GLU A 65 -8.36 -11.06 -13.46
N LEU A 66 -8.04 -9.79 -13.75
CA LEU A 66 -9.04 -8.74 -13.85
C LEU A 66 -9.98 -8.95 -15.04
N LEU A 67 -9.47 -9.38 -16.18
CA LEU A 67 -10.29 -9.74 -17.34
C LEU A 67 -11.21 -10.92 -17.04
N SER A 68 -10.72 -11.96 -16.35
CA SER A 68 -11.56 -13.11 -15.97
C SER A 68 -12.73 -12.75 -15.07
N PHE A 69 -12.58 -11.69 -14.28
CA PHE A 69 -13.66 -11.13 -13.47
C PHE A 69 -14.62 -10.28 -14.33
N LEU A 70 -14.10 -9.43 -15.21
CA LEU A 70 -14.91 -8.59 -16.10
C LEU A 70 -15.79 -9.41 -17.06
N ASP A 71 -15.34 -10.60 -17.45
CA ASP A 71 -16.14 -11.55 -18.24
C ASP A 71 -17.44 -12.00 -17.55
N GLU A 72 -17.55 -11.79 -16.22
CA GLU A 72 -18.77 -12.07 -15.45
C GLU A 72 -19.75 -10.88 -15.39
N ILE A 73 -19.32 -9.70 -15.84
CA ILE A 73 -20.15 -8.47 -15.83
C ILE A 73 -21.04 -8.45 -17.08
N ASP A 74 -22.34 -8.33 -16.88
CA ASP A 74 -23.31 -8.19 -17.95
C ASP A 74 -23.37 -6.72 -18.43
N TYR A 75 -22.65 -6.41 -19.50
CA TYR A 75 -22.57 -5.07 -20.06
C TYR A 75 -23.94 -4.44 -20.35
N ASP A 76 -24.88 -5.23 -20.88
CA ASP A 76 -26.22 -4.75 -21.26
C ASP A 76 -27.11 -4.44 -20.04
N ALA A 77 -26.80 -5.03 -18.89
CA ALA A 77 -27.49 -4.80 -17.62
C ALA A 77 -26.99 -3.57 -16.86
N LEU A 78 -25.84 -3.00 -17.27
CA LEU A 78 -25.26 -1.82 -16.64
C LEU A 78 -26.03 -0.54 -17.02
N SER A 79 -26.00 0.45 -16.12
CA SER A 79 -26.41 1.82 -16.43
C SER A 79 -25.49 2.46 -17.49
N SER A 80 -25.88 3.61 -18.03
CA SER A 80 -24.99 4.35 -18.94
C SER A 80 -23.65 4.75 -18.30
N ALA A 81 -23.64 5.05 -16.99
CA ALA A 81 -22.40 5.28 -16.25
C ALA A 81 -21.56 4.00 -16.13
N GLY A 82 -22.23 2.86 -15.86
CA GLY A 82 -21.59 1.54 -15.81
C GLY A 82 -20.96 1.14 -17.13
N GLN A 83 -21.69 1.30 -18.24
CA GLN A 83 -21.17 1.02 -19.58
C GLN A 83 -19.94 1.90 -19.88
N MET A 84 -20.00 3.19 -19.58
CA MET A 84 -18.86 4.10 -19.75
C MET A 84 -17.66 3.69 -18.89
N GLN A 85 -17.89 3.24 -17.66
CA GLN A 85 -16.83 2.74 -16.76
C GLN A 85 -16.24 1.43 -17.26
N TYR A 86 -17.08 0.50 -17.72
CA TYR A 86 -16.65 -0.75 -18.33
C TYR A 86 -15.77 -0.49 -19.57
N ASP A 87 -16.24 0.37 -20.48
CA ASP A 87 -15.49 0.76 -21.68
C ASP A 87 -14.15 1.41 -21.32
N ARG A 88 -14.12 2.26 -20.28
CA ARG A 88 -12.88 2.87 -19.79
C ARG A 88 -11.88 1.84 -19.30
N VAL A 89 -12.34 0.82 -18.56
CA VAL A 89 -11.47 -0.28 -18.08
C VAL A 89 -10.98 -1.13 -19.25
N MET A 90 -11.86 -1.49 -20.18
CA MET A 90 -11.48 -2.23 -21.39
C MET A 90 -10.51 -1.45 -22.27
N TYR A 91 -10.71 -0.13 -22.39
CA TYR A 91 -9.77 0.75 -23.08
C TYR A 91 -8.39 0.76 -22.40
N TYR A 92 -8.34 0.79 -21.06
CA TYR A 92 -7.08 0.70 -20.31
C TYR A 92 -6.33 -0.61 -20.60
N PHE A 93 -7.03 -1.74 -20.70
CA PHE A 93 -6.39 -3.01 -21.09
C PHE A 93 -6.00 -3.07 -22.55
N ALA A 94 -6.69 -2.34 -23.42
CA ALA A 94 -6.33 -2.21 -24.83
C ALA A 94 -5.28 -1.12 -25.09
N GLU A 95 -4.94 -0.29 -24.09
CA GLU A 95 -3.98 0.81 -24.22
C GLU A 95 -2.60 0.30 -24.60
N GLN A 96 -1.96 1.00 -25.53
CA GLN A 96 -0.66 0.63 -26.06
C GLN A 96 0.41 1.62 -25.60
N ASP A 97 1.53 1.08 -25.19
CA ASP A 97 2.75 1.85 -25.01
C ASP A 97 3.37 2.19 -26.37
N ILE A 98 4.28 3.17 -26.40
CA ILE A 98 5.16 3.39 -27.56
C ILE A 98 6.05 2.16 -27.67
N ALA A 99 5.77 1.28 -28.61
CA ALA A 99 6.34 -0.07 -28.63
C ALA A 99 7.04 -0.44 -29.93
N PHE A 100 8.13 -1.20 -29.80
CA PHE A 100 8.62 -2.08 -30.85
C PHE A 100 8.03 -3.46 -30.65
N ARG A 101 7.54 -4.08 -31.75
CA ARG A 101 6.88 -5.36 -31.69
C ARG A 101 7.38 -6.33 -32.76
N SER A 102 7.51 -7.60 -32.38
CA SER A 102 7.67 -8.76 -33.26
C SER A 102 6.61 -9.81 -32.91
N ASP A 103 6.54 -10.89 -33.68
CA ASP A 103 5.60 -12.00 -33.43
C ASP A 103 5.86 -12.74 -32.10
N ILE A 104 7.03 -12.56 -31.49
CA ILE A 104 7.47 -13.30 -30.30
C ILE A 104 7.48 -12.41 -29.07
N PHE A 105 7.84 -11.13 -29.21
CA PHE A 105 7.98 -10.21 -28.10
C PHE A 105 7.64 -8.77 -28.46
N SER A 106 7.31 -7.97 -27.46
CA SER A 106 7.20 -6.51 -27.57
C SER A 106 8.06 -5.83 -26.51
N PHE A 107 8.55 -4.64 -26.86
CA PHE A 107 9.23 -3.73 -25.96
C PHE A 107 8.52 -2.39 -26.00
N GLY A 108 8.09 -1.88 -24.85
CA GLY A 108 7.32 -0.66 -24.75
C GLY A 108 7.90 0.34 -23.76
N VAL A 109 7.59 1.60 -23.97
CA VAL A 109 7.85 2.69 -23.03
C VAL A 109 6.61 3.60 -22.94
N ALA A 110 6.27 4.05 -21.75
CA ALA A 110 5.11 4.90 -21.51
C ALA A 110 5.52 6.16 -20.71
N PRO A 111 6.20 7.14 -21.35
CA PRO A 111 6.70 8.33 -20.66
C PRO A 111 5.55 9.18 -20.09
N GLU A 112 5.73 9.63 -18.84
CA GLU A 112 4.83 10.57 -18.16
C GLU A 112 5.64 11.76 -17.65
N LEU A 113 5.06 12.95 -17.77
CA LEU A 113 5.55 14.17 -17.16
C LEU A 113 4.51 14.65 -16.14
N ASN A 114 4.92 14.77 -14.88
CA ASN A 114 4.08 15.27 -13.80
C ASN A 114 4.63 16.59 -13.32
N LEU A 115 3.81 17.62 -13.35
CA LEU A 115 4.12 18.92 -12.77
C LEU A 115 3.21 19.13 -11.57
N GLU A 116 3.82 19.31 -10.41
CA GLU A 116 3.09 19.53 -9.17
C GLU A 116 3.54 20.80 -8.47
N GLY A 117 2.57 21.48 -7.85
CA GLY A 117 2.79 22.65 -7.01
C GLY A 117 2.07 22.48 -5.68
N TYR A 118 2.74 22.90 -4.60
CA TYR A 118 2.27 22.70 -3.23
C TYR A 118 2.33 24.01 -2.43
N TYR A 119 1.39 24.15 -1.52
CA TYR A 119 1.38 25.23 -0.54
C TYR A 119 0.86 24.70 0.79
N LYS A 120 1.47 25.13 1.89
CA LYS A 120 0.91 24.98 3.23
C LYS A 120 1.20 26.21 4.09
N SER A 121 0.25 26.52 4.97
CA SER A 121 0.32 27.73 5.81
C SER A 121 1.04 27.49 7.14
N ASP A 122 1.22 26.23 7.54
CA ASP A 122 1.86 25.85 8.80
C ASP A 122 2.93 24.78 8.55
N ASP A 123 4.16 25.09 8.93
CA ASP A 123 5.34 24.26 8.70
C ASP A 123 5.42 23.07 9.65
N GLU A 124 4.78 23.16 10.80
CA GLU A 124 4.80 22.12 11.83
C GLU A 124 3.92 20.93 11.47
N LEU A 125 2.86 21.13 10.70
CA LEU A 125 1.94 20.07 10.31
C LEU A 125 2.54 19.14 9.25
N GLY A 126 2.23 17.85 9.33
CA GLY A 126 2.46 16.90 8.25
C GLY A 126 1.58 17.19 7.04
N TRP A 127 2.07 16.91 5.83
CA TRP A 127 1.31 17.07 4.62
C TRP A 127 0.12 16.11 4.55
N VAL A 128 -1.05 16.61 4.11
CA VAL A 128 -2.19 15.76 3.72
C VAL A 128 -1.91 15.10 2.37
N TYR A 129 -1.43 15.89 1.40
CA TYR A 129 -0.90 15.39 0.13
C TYR A 129 0.57 15.04 0.35
N ASP A 130 0.84 13.88 0.88
CA ASP A 130 2.14 13.48 1.37
C ASP A 130 3.01 12.77 0.31
N ARG A 131 4.11 12.19 0.75
CA ARG A 131 5.10 11.51 -0.10
C ARG A 131 4.54 10.34 -0.92
N TYR A 132 3.43 9.74 -0.50
CA TYR A 132 2.83 8.61 -1.21
C TYR A 132 1.97 9.05 -2.39
N GLU A 133 1.36 10.22 -2.29
CA GLU A 133 0.53 10.79 -3.34
C GLU A 133 1.33 11.58 -4.37
N ARG A 134 2.49 12.14 -4.00
CA ARG A 134 3.33 12.95 -4.89
C ARG A 134 3.92 12.12 -6.01
N GLN A 135 3.84 12.67 -7.21
CA GLN A 135 4.31 11.99 -8.41
C GLN A 135 5.77 12.36 -8.71
N PRO A 136 6.58 11.42 -9.25
CA PRO A 136 7.88 11.77 -9.82
C PRO A 136 7.70 12.79 -10.94
N LEU A 137 8.63 13.74 -11.08
CA LEU A 137 8.59 14.73 -12.17
C LEU A 137 8.54 14.04 -13.54
N ILE A 138 9.36 13.02 -13.73
CA ILE A 138 9.35 12.18 -14.94
C ILE A 138 9.24 10.73 -14.47
N LEU A 139 8.27 10.02 -15.03
CA LEU A 139 8.11 8.58 -14.89
C LEU A 139 8.26 7.96 -16.27
N LEU A 140 9.12 6.96 -16.39
CA LEU A 140 9.35 6.20 -17.61
C LEU A 140 9.22 4.71 -17.32
N PRO A 141 8.01 4.14 -17.36
CA PRO A 141 7.81 2.71 -17.36
C PRO A 141 8.44 2.11 -18.62
N VAL A 142 9.26 1.09 -18.42
CA VAL A 142 9.90 0.31 -19.48
C VAL A 142 9.40 -1.11 -19.35
N LYS A 143 8.78 -1.61 -20.41
CA LYS A 143 8.10 -2.90 -20.43
C LYS A 143 8.64 -3.81 -21.50
N PHE A 144 8.79 -5.08 -21.17
CA PHE A 144 9.04 -6.17 -22.07
C PHE A 144 7.98 -7.25 -21.90
N GLN A 145 7.40 -7.72 -22.98
CA GLN A 145 6.42 -8.81 -22.99
C GLN A 145 6.83 -9.88 -23.98
N ALA A 146 6.69 -11.16 -23.60
CA ALA A 146 6.84 -12.29 -24.48
C ALA A 146 5.49 -13.02 -24.57
N GLN A 147 4.78 -12.80 -25.66
CA GLN A 147 3.42 -13.33 -25.88
C GLN A 147 2.52 -13.06 -24.64
N ASP A 148 1.66 -14.02 -24.28
CA ASP A 148 0.69 -13.87 -23.18
C ASP A 148 1.18 -14.51 -21.86
N TRP A 149 2.41 -15.07 -21.84
CA TRP A 149 2.88 -15.84 -20.68
C TRP A 149 3.94 -15.13 -19.84
N PHE A 150 4.51 -14.01 -20.32
CA PHE A 150 5.59 -13.31 -19.59
C PHE A 150 5.52 -11.80 -19.79
N THR A 151 5.66 -11.07 -18.70
CA THR A 151 5.84 -9.60 -18.66
C THR A 151 6.96 -9.25 -17.69
N MET A 152 7.76 -8.28 -18.07
CA MET A 152 8.73 -7.61 -17.21
C MET A 152 8.54 -6.10 -17.34
N GLU A 153 8.49 -5.40 -16.22
CA GLU A 153 8.33 -3.94 -16.17
C GLU A 153 9.26 -3.34 -15.13
N MET A 154 9.76 -2.15 -15.41
CA MET A 154 10.56 -1.35 -14.49
C MET A 154 10.26 0.12 -14.67
N ASP A 155 10.03 0.82 -13.55
CA ASP A 155 9.81 2.26 -13.52
C ASP A 155 11.14 3.01 -13.34
N LEU A 156 11.59 3.68 -14.38
CA LEU A 156 12.66 4.67 -14.27
C LEU A 156 12.05 6.02 -13.93
N GLN A 157 12.64 6.75 -12.99
CA GLN A 157 12.06 8.01 -12.54
C GLN A 157 13.10 9.10 -12.28
N LEU A 158 12.65 10.35 -12.43
CA LEU A 158 13.28 11.52 -11.88
C LEU A 158 12.33 12.13 -10.85
N ALA A 159 12.65 11.98 -9.58
CA ALA A 159 11.82 12.40 -8.46
C ALA A 159 12.63 13.15 -7.40
N GLN A 160 11.94 13.83 -6.50
CA GLN A 160 12.53 14.32 -5.27
C GLN A 160 12.59 13.22 -4.22
N LYS A 161 13.58 13.30 -3.36
CA LYS A 161 13.67 12.47 -2.17
C LYS A 161 12.43 12.58 -1.30
N LYS A 162 11.99 11.46 -0.75
CA LYS A 162 10.86 11.40 0.19
C LYS A 162 11.04 12.32 1.40
N THR A 163 12.29 12.51 1.87
CA THR A 163 12.62 13.37 3.00
C THR A 163 12.49 14.87 2.73
N GLN A 164 12.46 15.30 1.46
CA GLN A 164 12.22 16.70 1.11
C GLN A 164 10.81 17.19 1.51
N MET A 165 9.98 16.30 1.95
CA MET A 165 8.63 16.57 2.40
C MET A 165 8.50 16.70 3.91
N SER A 166 9.59 16.44 4.65
CA SER A 166 9.60 16.57 6.11
C SER A 166 9.77 18.04 6.53
N LYS A 167 9.33 18.35 7.76
CA LYS A 167 9.45 19.67 8.40
C LYS A 167 10.87 20.25 8.40
N ARG A 168 11.90 19.39 8.38
CA ARG A 168 13.30 19.77 8.60
C ARG A 168 14.07 20.10 7.34
N SER A 169 13.55 19.83 6.15
CA SER A 169 14.33 19.88 4.93
C SER A 169 14.17 21.16 4.10
N GLY A 170 13.45 22.15 4.60
CA GLY A 170 13.08 23.32 3.82
C GLY A 170 12.06 22.97 2.72
N TYR A 171 11.20 23.91 2.39
CA TYR A 171 10.15 23.61 1.43
C TYR A 171 10.66 23.55 0.03
N ASN A 172 10.34 22.50 -0.67
CA ASN A 172 10.18 22.56 -2.09
C ASN A 172 8.68 22.58 -2.41
N TYR A 173 8.22 23.69 -2.95
CA TYR A 173 6.82 23.89 -3.33
C TYR A 173 6.42 23.17 -4.62
N THR A 174 7.28 22.34 -5.15
CA THR A 174 7.06 21.58 -6.39
C THR A 174 7.70 20.19 -6.29
N ASN A 175 7.36 19.28 -7.20
CA ASN A 175 8.05 18.00 -7.35
C ASN A 175 9.33 18.08 -8.20
N ILE A 176 9.80 19.30 -8.55
CA ILE A 176 11.00 19.50 -9.37
C ILE A 176 12.24 19.48 -8.46
N PRO A 177 13.20 18.55 -8.65
CA PRO A 177 14.47 18.62 -7.93
C PRO A 177 15.35 19.72 -8.50
N PHE A 178 15.53 20.81 -7.77
CA PHE A 178 16.36 21.95 -8.20
C PHE A 178 17.85 21.76 -7.95
N ALA A 179 18.23 20.87 -7.05
CA ALA A 179 19.61 20.56 -6.71
C ALA A 179 19.86 19.06 -6.74
N GLY A 180 21.13 18.67 -6.92
CA GLY A 180 21.51 17.25 -7.02
C GLY A 180 21.26 16.44 -5.75
N ASP A 181 21.33 17.09 -4.59
CA ASP A 181 21.05 16.50 -3.28
C ASP A 181 19.55 16.30 -3.02
N GLN A 182 18.69 16.89 -3.83
CA GLN A 182 17.23 16.69 -3.78
C GLN A 182 16.75 15.52 -4.65
N ILE A 183 17.60 15.01 -5.53
CA ILE A 183 17.22 13.92 -6.44
C ILE A 183 17.12 12.60 -5.66
N ASP A 184 16.01 11.92 -5.79
CA ASP A 184 15.85 10.56 -5.32
C ASP A 184 16.66 9.60 -6.20
N VAL A 185 17.54 8.83 -5.57
CA VAL A 185 18.40 7.84 -6.24
C VAL A 185 18.05 6.41 -5.83
N ASN A 186 17.03 6.22 -5.01
CA ASN A 186 16.60 4.92 -4.49
C ASN A 186 15.61 4.19 -5.43
N PHE A 187 15.58 4.54 -6.69
CA PHE A 187 14.73 3.87 -7.68
C PHE A 187 15.42 2.61 -8.29
N PRO A 188 14.65 1.68 -8.87
CA PRO A 188 13.20 1.70 -9.06
C PRO A 188 12.43 1.36 -7.78
N TYR A 189 11.24 1.93 -7.62
CA TYR A 189 10.28 1.50 -6.60
C TYR A 189 9.37 0.40 -7.12
N THR A 190 9.21 0.30 -8.42
CA THR A 190 8.50 -0.79 -9.12
C THR A 190 9.44 -1.42 -10.13
N ALA A 191 9.72 -2.70 -9.97
CA ALA A 191 10.44 -3.52 -10.94
C ALA A 191 10.05 -4.98 -10.74
N TYR A 192 9.48 -5.62 -11.72
CA TYR A 192 9.04 -7.01 -11.59
C TYR A 192 9.17 -7.78 -12.91
N PHE A 193 9.20 -9.09 -12.81
CA PHE A 193 8.73 -9.97 -13.85
C PHE A 193 7.56 -10.81 -13.35
N SER A 194 6.66 -11.10 -14.24
CA SER A 194 5.47 -11.91 -14.01
C SER A 194 5.34 -12.94 -15.13
N THR A 195 5.08 -14.17 -14.76
CA THR A 195 4.86 -15.26 -15.72
C THR A 195 3.68 -16.10 -15.29
N GLY A 196 2.89 -16.56 -16.23
CA GLY A 196 1.67 -17.29 -15.91
C GLY A 196 1.30 -18.34 -16.92
N LEU A 197 0.43 -19.23 -16.46
CA LEU A 197 -0.07 -20.38 -17.22
C LEU A 197 -1.57 -20.55 -16.98
N SER A 198 -2.35 -20.55 -18.05
CA SER A 198 -3.75 -20.95 -17.99
C SER A 198 -3.86 -22.46 -17.81
N LEU A 199 -4.48 -22.90 -16.74
CA LEU A 199 -4.73 -24.31 -16.43
C LEU A 199 -6.02 -24.79 -17.09
N THR A 200 -7.02 -23.90 -17.11
CA THR A 200 -8.30 -24.08 -17.81
C THR A 200 -8.76 -22.70 -18.31
N GLU A 201 -9.93 -22.61 -18.95
CA GLU A 201 -10.53 -21.33 -19.32
C GLU A 201 -10.76 -20.38 -18.14
N LYS A 202 -10.99 -20.93 -16.93
CA LYS A 202 -11.34 -20.18 -15.70
C LYS A 202 -10.32 -20.31 -14.58
N ALA A 203 -9.26 -21.07 -14.75
CA ALA A 203 -8.22 -21.26 -13.74
C ALA A 203 -6.85 -20.95 -14.33
N ALA A 204 -6.05 -20.21 -13.63
CA ALA A 204 -4.68 -19.91 -14.00
C ALA A 204 -3.75 -19.88 -12.79
N MET A 205 -2.48 -19.96 -13.09
CA MET A 205 -1.40 -19.83 -12.13
C MET A 205 -0.49 -18.69 -12.60
N ASN A 206 -0.02 -17.88 -11.66
CA ASN A 206 0.91 -16.80 -11.91
C ASN A 206 2.06 -16.85 -10.90
N PHE A 207 3.25 -16.54 -11.34
CA PHE A 207 4.43 -16.35 -10.51
C PHE A 207 5.01 -14.96 -10.77
N GLN A 208 5.29 -14.24 -9.72
CA GLN A 208 5.86 -12.90 -9.73
C GLN A 208 7.13 -12.87 -8.89
N LEU A 209 8.14 -12.17 -9.36
CA LEU A 209 9.32 -11.81 -8.56
C LEU A 209 9.65 -10.36 -8.88
N GLY A 210 9.76 -9.54 -7.84
CA GLY A 210 10.00 -8.13 -8.08
C GLY A 210 10.06 -7.30 -6.82
N MET A 211 9.85 -6.03 -7.03
CA MET A 211 9.76 -4.97 -6.06
C MET A 211 8.57 -4.08 -6.43
N GLY A 212 7.77 -3.69 -5.45
CA GLY A 212 6.60 -2.84 -5.68
C GLY A 212 5.70 -2.76 -4.46
N GLU A 213 4.63 -2.01 -4.61
CA GLU A 213 3.58 -1.90 -3.61
C GLU A 213 2.66 -3.11 -3.68
N GLN A 214 2.34 -3.63 -2.51
CA GLN A 214 1.37 -4.70 -2.36
C GLN A 214 0.32 -4.27 -1.35
N SER A 215 -0.94 -4.57 -1.59
CA SER A 215 -2.02 -4.30 -0.64
C SER A 215 -2.93 -5.51 -0.47
N VAL A 216 -3.53 -5.62 0.71
CA VAL A 216 -4.47 -6.65 1.11
C VAL A 216 -5.58 -5.99 1.91
N GLY A 217 -6.78 -5.97 1.35
CA GLY A 217 -7.93 -5.28 1.94
C GLY A 217 -7.98 -3.82 1.47
N ARG A 218 -8.82 -3.53 0.49
CA ARG A 218 -9.05 -2.16 0.02
C ARG A 218 -9.85 -1.38 1.05
N SER A 219 -9.37 -0.21 1.44
CA SER A 219 -9.95 0.63 2.48
C SER A 219 -9.64 2.11 2.26
N VAL A 220 -10.44 3.01 2.85
CA VAL A 220 -10.27 4.47 2.78
C VAL A 220 -9.07 4.95 3.60
N LEU A 221 -8.83 4.30 4.75
CA LEU A 221 -7.82 4.70 5.74
C LEU A 221 -6.46 3.99 5.54
N GLY A 222 -6.34 3.14 4.51
CA GLY A 222 -5.24 2.19 4.40
C GLY A 222 -5.51 0.92 5.22
N SER A 223 -5.19 -0.25 4.66
CA SER A 223 -5.50 -1.53 5.29
C SER A 223 -4.69 -1.79 6.55
N VAL A 224 -5.32 -2.26 7.62
CA VAL A 224 -4.59 -2.75 8.81
C VAL A 224 -3.84 -4.05 8.54
N ILE A 225 -4.12 -4.76 7.45
CA ILE A 225 -3.45 -6.04 7.11
C ILE A 225 -2.14 -5.76 6.37
N GLN A 226 -2.24 -5.18 5.20
CA GLN A 226 -1.12 -4.74 4.37
C GLN A 226 -1.61 -3.63 3.45
N SER A 227 -0.95 -2.49 3.47
CA SER A 227 -1.37 -1.34 2.68
C SER A 227 -0.34 -0.97 1.61
N GLU A 228 -0.80 -0.28 0.58
CA GLU A 228 0.04 0.29 -0.50
C GLU A 228 1.07 1.30 0.00
N TYR A 229 0.91 1.79 1.22
CA TYR A 229 1.88 2.68 1.87
C TYR A 229 3.17 1.96 2.30
N PHE A 230 3.19 0.63 2.28
CA PHE A 230 4.40 -0.18 2.42
C PHE A 230 5.10 -0.32 1.06
N THR A 231 5.88 0.70 0.70
CA THR A 231 6.36 0.94 -0.66
C THR A 231 7.66 0.21 -1.00
N GLY A 232 7.82 -0.22 -2.27
CA GLY A 232 9.10 -0.69 -2.82
C GLY A 232 9.71 -1.90 -2.11
N ALA A 233 8.92 -2.74 -1.47
CA ALA A 233 9.38 -4.00 -0.89
C ALA A 233 9.65 -5.04 -1.99
N SER A 234 10.74 -5.80 -1.85
CA SER A 234 10.99 -6.94 -2.73
C SER A 234 10.12 -8.12 -2.32
N TYR A 235 9.59 -8.83 -3.31
CA TYR A 235 8.72 -9.97 -3.04
C TYR A 235 8.86 -11.08 -4.08
N ALA A 236 8.47 -12.29 -3.68
CA ALA A 236 8.19 -13.41 -4.56
C ALA A 236 6.78 -13.90 -4.26
N ASN A 237 5.96 -14.06 -5.29
CA ASN A 237 4.55 -14.37 -5.18
C ASN A 237 4.17 -15.50 -6.12
N LEU A 238 3.49 -16.52 -5.59
CA LEU A 238 2.90 -17.61 -6.36
C LEU A 238 1.38 -17.61 -6.13
N GLU A 239 0.62 -17.56 -7.20
CA GLU A 239 -0.83 -17.50 -7.17
C GLU A 239 -1.46 -18.62 -7.98
N LEU A 240 -2.54 -19.15 -7.43
CA LEU A 240 -3.48 -20.00 -8.13
C LEU A 240 -4.86 -19.35 -7.99
N PHE A 241 -5.52 -19.05 -9.09
CA PHE A 241 -6.80 -18.35 -9.05
C PHE A 241 -7.85 -18.93 -10.00
N THR A 242 -9.08 -18.76 -9.58
CA THR A 242 -10.31 -18.89 -10.36
C THR A 242 -11.20 -17.68 -9.99
N PRO A 243 -12.31 -17.42 -10.69
CA PRO A 243 -13.22 -16.33 -10.30
C PRO A 243 -13.76 -16.39 -8.87
N ASP A 244 -13.83 -17.58 -8.24
CA ASP A 244 -14.42 -17.75 -6.92
C ASP A 244 -13.43 -18.21 -5.84
N PHE A 245 -12.20 -18.55 -6.22
CA PHE A 245 -11.18 -19.03 -5.28
C PHE A 245 -9.79 -18.53 -5.69
N ARG A 246 -9.03 -18.10 -4.72
CA ARG A 246 -7.63 -17.73 -4.89
C ARG A 246 -6.79 -18.26 -3.75
N TYR A 247 -5.66 -18.84 -4.07
CA TYR A 247 -4.58 -19.15 -3.15
C TYR A 247 -3.36 -18.32 -3.52
N ASN A 248 -2.77 -17.70 -2.52
CA ASN A 248 -1.58 -16.90 -2.67
C ASN A 248 -0.52 -17.35 -1.66
N MET A 249 0.69 -17.56 -2.14
CA MET A 249 1.89 -17.74 -1.33
C MET A 249 2.86 -16.62 -1.65
N ASN A 250 3.16 -15.79 -0.66
CA ASN A 250 3.99 -14.61 -0.80
C ASN A 250 5.15 -14.63 0.18
N VAL A 251 6.31 -14.15 -0.27
CA VAL A 251 7.46 -13.84 0.59
C VAL A 251 7.81 -12.39 0.35
N THR A 252 7.69 -11.55 1.37
CA THR A 252 8.04 -10.13 1.31
C THR A 252 9.29 -9.87 2.14
N GLN A 253 10.31 -9.31 1.51
CA GLN A 253 11.54 -8.90 2.20
C GLN A 253 11.38 -7.48 2.75
N PHE A 254 11.45 -7.34 4.06
CA PHE A 254 11.42 -6.04 4.75
C PHE A 254 12.81 -5.40 4.76
N ASN A 255 13.78 -6.13 5.24
CA ASN A 255 15.19 -5.74 5.33
C ASN A 255 16.07 -6.96 5.02
N VAL A 256 17.38 -6.79 5.04
CA VAL A 256 18.32 -7.92 4.95
C VAL A 256 18.01 -8.88 6.10
N ASP A 257 17.90 -10.18 5.77
CA ASP A 257 17.56 -11.25 6.69
C ASP A 257 16.27 -11.02 7.50
N LYS A 258 15.30 -10.31 6.93
CA LYS A 258 14.00 -10.09 7.53
C LYS A 258 12.90 -10.30 6.49
N TYR A 259 12.22 -11.44 6.60
CA TYR A 259 11.24 -11.91 5.62
C TYR A 259 9.89 -12.22 6.25
N LEU A 260 8.81 -11.74 5.63
CA LEU A 260 7.45 -12.15 5.94
C LEU A 260 7.02 -13.20 4.92
N TYR A 261 6.76 -14.41 5.41
CA TYR A 261 6.16 -15.49 4.64
C TYR A 261 4.66 -15.48 4.87
N THR A 262 3.89 -15.60 3.81
CA THR A 262 2.43 -15.47 3.87
C THR A 262 1.76 -16.55 3.06
N HIS A 263 0.75 -17.18 3.63
CA HIS A 263 -0.27 -17.95 2.93
C HIS A 263 -1.60 -17.23 3.04
N ARG A 264 -2.31 -17.10 1.93
CA ARG A 264 -3.63 -16.48 1.90
C ARG A 264 -4.59 -17.28 1.05
N PHE A 265 -5.80 -17.40 1.56
CA PHE A 265 -6.94 -17.99 0.86
C PHE A 265 -8.05 -16.96 0.75
N ASP A 266 -8.52 -16.72 -0.48
CA ASP A 266 -9.69 -15.91 -0.77
C ASP A 266 -10.78 -16.81 -1.36
N VAL A 267 -12.00 -16.66 -0.88
CA VAL A 267 -13.17 -17.39 -1.36
C VAL A 267 -14.31 -16.42 -1.57
N ARG A 268 -14.95 -16.50 -2.73
CA ARG A 268 -16.16 -15.76 -3.06
C ARG A 268 -17.37 -16.70 -3.07
N LEU A 269 -18.32 -16.45 -2.17
CA LEU A 269 -19.50 -17.27 -2.00
C LEU A 269 -20.72 -16.55 -2.58
N PHE A 270 -21.49 -17.25 -3.40
CA PHE A 270 -22.73 -16.77 -3.99
C PHE A 270 -22.56 -15.43 -4.76
N ARG A 271 -21.35 -15.09 -5.13
CA ARG A 271 -20.95 -13.79 -5.71
C ARG A 271 -21.30 -12.58 -4.86
N LYS A 272 -21.66 -12.77 -3.59
CA LYS A 272 -22.08 -11.73 -2.65
C LYS A 272 -21.21 -11.59 -1.42
N VAL A 273 -20.52 -12.64 -1.04
CA VAL A 273 -19.66 -12.69 0.15
C VAL A 273 -18.25 -13.03 -0.30
N GLN A 274 -17.28 -12.26 0.12
CA GLN A 274 -15.86 -12.56 -0.01
C GLN A 274 -15.29 -12.77 1.40
N LEU A 275 -14.58 -13.86 1.57
CA LEU A 275 -13.85 -14.18 2.80
C LEU A 275 -12.39 -14.40 2.46
N SER A 276 -11.51 -13.84 3.29
CA SER A 276 -10.06 -14.04 3.19
C SER A 276 -9.52 -14.47 4.54
N VAL A 277 -8.62 -15.42 4.52
CA VAL A 277 -7.84 -15.83 5.69
C VAL A 277 -6.37 -15.82 5.31
N GLN A 278 -5.57 -15.16 6.12
CA GLN A 278 -4.13 -15.05 5.93
C GLN A 278 -3.41 -15.52 7.17
N GLU A 279 -2.45 -16.42 6.99
CA GLU A 279 -1.45 -16.79 7.98
C GLU A 279 -0.08 -16.30 7.49
N SER A 280 0.64 -15.60 8.36
CA SER A 280 1.98 -15.10 8.05
C SER A 280 2.93 -15.31 9.23
N VAL A 281 4.21 -15.41 8.92
CA VAL A 281 5.28 -15.41 9.91
C VAL A 281 6.42 -14.50 9.43
N LEU A 282 6.78 -13.53 10.26
CA LEU A 282 7.97 -12.74 10.09
C LEU A 282 9.15 -13.49 10.72
N VAL A 283 10.21 -13.66 9.97
CA VAL A 283 11.42 -14.35 10.39
C VAL A 283 12.63 -13.42 10.20
N ASN A 284 13.37 -13.20 11.27
CA ASN A 284 14.62 -12.43 11.22
C ASN A 284 15.80 -13.38 11.08
N ALA A 285 16.00 -13.91 9.88
CA ALA A 285 17.08 -14.82 9.48
C ALA A 285 17.20 -14.85 7.95
N PRO A 286 18.28 -15.44 7.39
CA PRO A 286 18.35 -15.75 5.97
C PRO A 286 17.14 -16.55 5.49
N LEU A 287 16.87 -16.50 4.18
CA LEU A 287 15.74 -17.18 3.56
C LEU A 287 15.69 -18.67 3.92
N GLU A 288 14.59 -19.13 4.50
CA GLU A 288 14.39 -20.51 4.93
C GLU A 288 13.42 -21.25 4.01
N LEU A 289 13.89 -22.33 3.38
CA LEU A 289 13.11 -23.13 2.44
C LEU A 289 11.87 -23.78 3.06
N ARG A 290 11.89 -24.08 4.37
CA ARG A 290 10.74 -24.71 5.06
C ARG A 290 9.47 -23.85 4.99
N PHE A 291 9.63 -22.51 5.01
CA PHE A 291 8.51 -21.57 4.91
C PHE A 291 8.05 -21.33 3.46
N LEU A 292 8.75 -21.86 2.46
CA LEU A 292 8.33 -21.86 1.06
C LEU A 292 7.45 -23.06 0.69
N ASN A 293 7.17 -23.95 1.62
CA ASN A 293 6.29 -25.08 1.37
C ASN A 293 4.82 -24.65 1.49
N PRO A 294 4.03 -24.67 0.41
CA PRO A 294 2.65 -24.21 0.40
C PRO A 294 1.68 -25.01 1.29
N LEU A 295 2.12 -26.14 1.82
CA LEU A 295 1.31 -27.00 2.71
C LEU A 295 1.68 -26.84 4.18
N THR A 296 2.60 -25.95 4.50
CA THR A 296 3.08 -25.74 5.87
C THR A 296 2.13 -24.82 6.63
N ILE A 297 1.80 -25.17 7.87
CA ILE A 297 1.12 -24.29 8.82
C ILE A 297 2.22 -23.55 9.60
N PHE A 298 2.39 -22.27 9.37
CA PHE A 298 3.49 -21.48 9.91
C PHE A 298 3.48 -21.40 11.43
N HIS A 299 2.31 -21.23 12.03
CA HIS A 299 2.19 -21.18 13.48
C HIS A 299 2.66 -22.47 14.16
N GLY A 300 2.44 -23.63 13.53
CA GLY A 300 2.95 -24.90 14.04
C GLY A 300 4.44 -25.12 13.83
N MET A 301 5.06 -24.44 12.85
CA MET A 301 6.47 -24.60 12.52
C MET A 301 7.39 -23.55 13.14
N ALA A 302 6.89 -22.37 13.43
CA ALA A 302 7.69 -21.31 14.05
C ALA A 302 8.39 -21.77 15.35
N PRO A 303 7.71 -22.49 16.29
CA PRO A 303 8.35 -22.98 17.51
C PRO A 303 9.46 -24.00 17.27
N TRP A 304 9.42 -24.77 16.18
CA TRP A 304 10.49 -25.76 15.91
C TRP A 304 11.83 -25.11 15.58
N ARG A 305 11.78 -23.89 15.07
CA ARG A 305 12.97 -23.11 14.79
C ARG A 305 13.75 -22.79 16.06
N ASP A 306 13.05 -22.62 17.16
CA ASP A 306 13.60 -22.25 18.45
C ASP A 306 14.29 -23.45 19.15
N TYR A 307 14.07 -24.68 18.68
CA TYR A 307 14.64 -25.92 19.23
C TYR A 307 15.83 -26.45 18.43
N GLU A 308 16.44 -25.69 17.54
CA GLU A 308 17.65 -26.13 16.84
C GLU A 308 18.85 -26.13 17.80
N PRO A 309 19.47 -27.30 18.06
CA PRO A 309 20.45 -27.46 19.15
C PRO A 309 21.76 -26.66 18.99
N GLU A 310 22.00 -26.11 17.80
CA GLU A 310 23.21 -25.35 17.48
C GLU A 310 23.06 -23.85 17.66
N LYS A 311 21.85 -23.36 17.92
CA LYS A 311 21.60 -21.95 18.19
C LYS A 311 21.28 -21.79 19.67
N ASP A 312 22.20 -21.18 20.37
CA ASP A 312 22.10 -20.83 21.80
C ASP A 312 21.09 -19.69 22.06
N ASP A 313 20.18 -19.48 21.12
CA ASP A 313 19.16 -18.46 21.18
C ASP A 313 17.82 -19.08 21.58
N SER A 314 17.59 -19.09 22.87
CA SER A 314 16.27 -19.41 23.45
C SER A 314 15.19 -18.35 23.15
N GLU A 315 15.49 -17.35 22.36
CA GLU A 315 14.58 -16.28 21.97
C GLU A 315 14.11 -16.49 20.54
N GLY A 316 12.82 -16.80 20.39
CA GLY A 316 12.19 -16.99 19.10
C GLY A 316 12.33 -15.76 18.21
N HIS A 317 13.03 -15.92 17.09
CA HIS A 317 13.22 -14.85 16.10
C HIS A 317 12.08 -14.78 15.10
N THR A 318 10.86 -15.01 15.56
CA THR A 318 9.66 -15.04 14.72
C THR A 318 8.54 -14.20 15.29
N CYS A 319 7.74 -13.61 14.40
CA CYS A 319 6.49 -12.95 14.75
C CYS A 319 5.37 -13.55 13.90
N ALA A 320 4.42 -14.22 14.53
CA ALA A 320 3.21 -14.68 13.85
C ALA A 320 2.33 -13.48 13.49
N TYR A 321 1.72 -13.50 12.32
CA TYR A 321 0.80 -12.47 11.87
C TYR A 321 -0.40 -13.12 11.18
N LEU A 322 -1.55 -13.03 11.80
CA LEU A 322 -2.79 -13.60 11.32
C LEU A 322 -3.75 -12.49 10.90
N ALA A 323 -4.47 -12.69 9.81
CA ALA A 323 -5.47 -11.73 9.37
C ALA A 323 -6.69 -12.43 8.76
N VAL A 324 -7.84 -11.79 8.94
CA VAL A 324 -9.12 -12.21 8.37
C VAL A 324 -9.81 -10.99 7.77
N LYS A 325 -10.41 -11.16 6.62
CA LYS A 325 -11.26 -10.16 6.01
C LYS A 325 -12.57 -10.80 5.59
N ALA A 326 -13.65 -10.06 5.75
CA ALA A 326 -14.96 -10.39 5.21
C ALA A 326 -15.54 -9.18 4.49
N SER A 327 -16.22 -9.42 3.37
CA SER A 327 -16.96 -8.40 2.62
C SER A 327 -18.29 -8.99 2.18
N TYR A 328 -19.35 -8.19 2.24
CA TYR A 328 -20.71 -8.60 1.90
C TYR A 328 -21.44 -7.52 1.14
N VAL A 329 -22.10 -7.90 0.05
CA VAL A 329 -22.96 -7.06 -0.78
C VAL A 329 -24.42 -7.45 -0.52
N PRO A 330 -25.09 -6.81 0.47
CA PRO A 330 -26.48 -7.13 0.83
C PRO A 330 -27.48 -6.80 -0.29
N VAL A 331 -27.25 -5.67 -0.93
CA VAL A 331 -28.06 -5.14 -2.03
C VAL A 331 -27.17 -4.53 -3.11
N ARG A 332 -27.71 -4.27 -4.30
CA ARG A 332 -26.98 -3.54 -5.34
C ARG A 332 -26.46 -2.22 -4.79
N TYR A 333 -25.31 -1.78 -5.28
CA TYR A 333 -24.64 -0.51 -4.96
C TYR A 333 -24.04 -0.39 -3.55
N LEU A 334 -24.18 -1.39 -2.68
CA LEU A 334 -23.72 -1.30 -1.28
C LEU A 334 -22.85 -2.48 -0.90
N ARG A 335 -21.68 -2.21 -0.37
CA ARG A 335 -20.76 -3.18 0.25
C ARG A 335 -20.53 -2.83 1.72
N ILE A 336 -20.49 -3.84 2.58
CA ILE A 336 -20.04 -3.77 3.96
C ILE A 336 -18.81 -4.66 4.06
N TYR A 337 -17.76 -4.20 4.72
CA TYR A 337 -16.54 -4.99 4.89
C TYR A 337 -15.94 -4.80 6.27
N GLY A 338 -15.18 -5.80 6.69
CA GLY A 338 -14.40 -5.76 7.92
C GLY A 338 -13.08 -6.48 7.75
N LEU A 339 -12.04 -5.94 8.37
CA LEU A 339 -10.70 -6.49 8.42
C LEU A 339 -10.30 -6.64 9.88
N PHE A 340 -9.60 -7.72 10.18
CA PHE A 340 -9.02 -7.98 11.48
C PHE A 340 -7.62 -8.57 11.28
N ALA A 341 -6.65 -8.09 12.06
CA ALA A 341 -5.30 -8.63 12.06
C ALA A 341 -4.76 -8.68 13.49
N GLN A 342 -3.86 -9.63 13.73
CA GLN A 342 -3.17 -9.77 15.02
C GLN A 342 -1.74 -10.26 14.81
N ASP A 343 -0.83 -9.72 15.59
CA ASP A 343 0.56 -10.20 15.69
C ASP A 343 0.86 -10.80 17.05
N GLN A 344 0.02 -10.55 18.04
CA GLN A 344 0.11 -11.13 19.37
C GLN A 344 -1.29 -11.25 19.98
N LEU A 345 -1.60 -12.44 20.48
CA LEU A 345 -2.82 -12.70 21.26
C LEU A 345 -2.47 -13.64 22.41
N GLN A 346 -2.66 -13.16 23.64
CA GLN A 346 -2.48 -13.96 24.85
C GLN A 346 -3.83 -14.37 25.38
N THR A 347 -4.06 -15.68 25.41
CA THR A 347 -5.29 -16.23 25.97
C THR A 347 -5.26 -16.26 27.50
N ALA A 348 -6.44 -16.32 28.14
CA ALA A 348 -6.54 -16.47 29.59
C ALA A 348 -5.80 -17.73 30.08
N TYR A 349 -5.83 -18.81 29.28
CA TYR A 349 -5.13 -20.06 29.58
C TYR A 349 -3.61 -19.88 29.60
N GLU A 350 -3.04 -19.18 28.61
CA GLU A 350 -1.60 -18.86 28.55
C GLU A 350 -1.18 -17.98 29.72
N MET A 351 -1.95 -16.94 30.02
CA MET A 351 -1.69 -16.04 31.17
C MET A 351 -1.70 -16.77 32.52
N GLU A 352 -2.48 -17.83 32.65
CA GLU A 352 -2.55 -18.62 33.87
C GLU A 352 -1.40 -19.64 33.98
N ASN A 353 -1.06 -20.33 32.88
CA ASN A 353 -0.11 -21.42 32.90
C ASN A 353 1.36 -20.99 32.66
N TRP A 354 1.57 -19.88 31.97
CA TRP A 354 2.90 -19.31 31.67
C TRP A 354 2.97 -17.81 32.03
N PRO A 355 2.79 -17.47 33.32
CA PRO A 355 2.64 -16.07 33.73
C PRO A 355 3.88 -15.20 33.48
N ASP A 356 5.07 -15.81 33.37
CA ASP A 356 6.33 -15.10 33.16
C ASP A 356 6.59 -14.78 31.68
N ASN A 357 5.86 -15.41 30.76
CA ASN A 357 6.03 -15.24 29.31
C ASN A 357 4.88 -14.45 28.65
N VAL A 358 4.07 -13.78 29.45
CA VAL A 358 2.93 -13.02 28.91
C VAL A 358 3.41 -11.71 28.31
N THR A 359 3.01 -11.47 27.07
CA THR A 359 3.27 -10.23 26.33
C THR A 359 1.96 -9.46 26.07
N PRO A 360 2.00 -8.15 25.81
CA PRO A 360 0.81 -7.40 25.44
C PRO A 360 0.17 -7.94 24.16
N ASN A 361 -1.16 -7.81 24.06
CA ASN A 361 -1.85 -8.07 22.81
C ASN A 361 -1.51 -7.01 21.76
N GLY A 362 -1.48 -7.44 20.50
CA GLY A 362 -1.34 -6.59 19.32
C GLY A 362 -2.45 -6.92 18.32
N LEU A 363 -3.50 -6.12 18.31
CA LEU A 363 -4.69 -6.30 17.49
C LEU A 363 -4.96 -5.06 16.64
N GLY A 364 -5.43 -5.28 15.41
CA GLY A 364 -5.92 -4.24 14.53
C GLY A 364 -7.26 -4.63 13.91
N ALA A 365 -8.18 -3.69 13.77
CA ALA A 365 -9.48 -3.91 13.17
C ALA A 365 -9.94 -2.71 12.33
N GLN A 366 -10.67 -2.99 11.25
CA GLN A 366 -11.35 -2.00 10.44
C GLN A 366 -12.77 -2.47 10.12
N LEU A 367 -13.68 -1.52 10.05
CA LEU A 367 -15.04 -1.74 9.59
C LEU A 367 -15.43 -0.60 8.64
N GLY A 368 -15.94 -0.96 7.47
CA GLY A 368 -16.33 0.02 6.46
C GLY A 368 -17.65 -0.34 5.79
N VAL A 369 -18.28 0.69 5.28
CA VAL A 369 -19.42 0.62 4.37
C VAL A 369 -19.15 1.55 3.21
N GLU A 370 -19.36 1.07 1.98
CA GLU A 370 -19.21 1.89 0.78
C GLU A 370 -20.32 1.63 -0.21
N GLY A 371 -20.56 2.62 -1.04
CA GLY A 371 -21.55 2.52 -2.11
C GLY A 371 -21.14 3.30 -3.35
N TYR A 372 -21.52 2.75 -4.50
CA TYR A 372 -21.40 3.39 -5.82
C TYR A 372 -22.77 3.38 -6.48
N VAL A 373 -23.37 4.56 -6.63
CA VAL A 373 -24.70 4.71 -7.20
C VAL A 373 -24.59 5.44 -8.53
N PRO A 374 -25.01 4.84 -9.66
CA PRO A 374 -25.05 5.56 -10.93
C PRO A 374 -26.04 6.71 -10.86
N LEU A 375 -25.58 7.89 -11.24
CA LEU A 375 -26.37 9.12 -11.24
C LEU A 375 -26.05 9.94 -12.50
N GLY A 376 -27.02 10.08 -13.40
CA GLY A 376 -26.74 10.72 -14.68
C GLY A 376 -25.69 9.97 -15.49
N GLY A 377 -24.65 10.64 -15.96
CA GLY A 377 -23.54 10.06 -16.70
C GLY A 377 -22.34 9.67 -15.83
N GLY A 378 -22.49 9.55 -14.51
CA GLY A 378 -21.39 9.23 -13.60
C GLY A 378 -21.83 8.43 -12.39
N TYR A 379 -20.90 8.24 -11.46
CA TYR A 379 -21.14 7.56 -10.18
C TYR A 379 -21.04 8.53 -9.00
N LEU A 380 -22.03 8.48 -8.12
CA LEU A 380 -21.91 8.99 -6.77
C LEU A 380 -21.29 7.89 -5.91
N HIS A 381 -20.12 8.17 -5.33
CA HIS A 381 -19.44 7.31 -4.37
C HIS A 381 -19.61 7.87 -2.97
N ALA A 382 -19.81 6.99 -2.00
CA ALA A 382 -19.73 7.33 -0.58
C ALA A 382 -19.17 6.14 0.19
N ALA A 383 -18.19 6.39 1.06
CA ALA A 383 -17.62 5.40 1.97
C ALA A 383 -17.49 6.00 3.37
N ALA A 384 -17.84 5.21 4.38
CA ALA A 384 -17.55 5.52 5.78
C ALA A 384 -16.78 4.35 6.38
N GLU A 385 -15.69 4.66 7.07
CA GLU A 385 -14.79 3.66 7.64
C GLU A 385 -14.32 4.06 9.03
N ALA A 386 -14.14 3.08 9.90
CA ALA A 386 -13.48 3.24 11.19
C ALA A 386 -12.38 2.20 11.33
N SER A 387 -11.25 2.59 11.92
CA SER A 387 -10.12 1.72 12.22
C SER A 387 -9.67 1.87 13.66
N TYR A 388 -9.08 0.80 14.16
CA TYR A 388 -8.51 0.68 15.50
C TYR A 388 -7.24 -0.14 15.45
N THR A 389 -6.20 0.31 16.15
CA THR A 389 -4.96 -0.44 16.36
C THR A 389 -4.53 -0.34 17.81
N ASP A 390 -4.21 -1.48 18.43
CA ASP A 390 -3.64 -1.53 19.77
C ASP A 390 -2.30 -0.79 19.87
N PRO A 391 -1.87 -0.35 21.06
CA PRO A 391 -0.57 0.28 21.28
C PRO A 391 0.63 -0.55 20.82
N TYR A 392 0.53 -1.85 20.84
CA TYR A 392 1.60 -2.79 20.47
C TYR A 392 1.33 -3.56 19.18
N PHE A 393 0.30 -3.20 18.44
CA PHE A 393 0.06 -3.79 17.13
C PHE A 393 1.21 -3.43 16.17
N TYR A 394 1.72 -4.39 15.40
CA TYR A 394 2.95 -4.35 14.59
C TYR A 394 4.26 -4.34 15.40
N ILE A 395 4.22 -4.23 16.71
CA ILE A 395 5.40 -4.09 17.56
C ILE A 395 5.65 -5.41 18.31
N LYS A 396 6.87 -5.89 18.25
CA LYS A 396 7.38 -7.02 19.05
C LYS A 396 8.50 -6.54 19.99
N GLU A 397 9.08 -7.46 20.73
CA GLU A 397 10.17 -7.18 21.69
C GLU A 397 11.37 -6.48 21.07
N SER A 398 11.52 -6.53 19.76
CA SER A 398 12.61 -5.90 19.02
C SER A 398 12.10 -5.32 17.70
N PRO A 399 12.68 -4.21 17.22
CA PRO A 399 12.41 -3.69 15.87
C PRO A 399 12.65 -4.71 14.77
N ASN A 400 13.61 -5.63 14.96
CA ASN A 400 13.90 -6.68 13.96
C ASN A 400 12.77 -7.70 13.81
N TRP A 401 11.90 -7.84 14.81
CA TRP A 401 10.75 -8.74 14.79
C TRP A 401 9.43 -8.00 14.66
N SER A 402 9.46 -6.68 14.65
CA SER A 402 8.29 -5.84 14.43
C SER A 402 7.92 -5.79 12.95
N LEU A 403 6.63 -5.64 12.65
CA LEU A 403 6.10 -5.58 11.29
C LEU A 403 6.30 -4.19 10.67
N VAL A 404 7.54 -3.73 10.73
CA VAL A 404 8.01 -2.44 10.22
C VAL A 404 9.25 -2.65 9.35
N ARG A 405 9.34 -1.92 8.26
CA ARG A 405 10.55 -1.82 7.44
C ARG A 405 11.31 -0.56 7.80
N THR A 406 12.63 -0.67 7.88
CA THR A 406 13.54 0.46 8.00
C THR A 406 14.39 0.56 6.76
N TYR A 407 14.45 1.73 6.13
CA TYR A 407 15.34 1.99 5.01
C TYR A 407 15.90 3.39 5.10
N SER A 408 16.93 3.67 4.30
CA SER A 408 17.58 4.97 4.30
C SER A 408 17.25 5.74 3.03
N ASP A 409 16.91 7.00 3.18
CA ASP A 409 16.84 7.94 2.07
C ASP A 409 18.26 8.49 1.82
N ASN A 410 18.96 7.84 0.90
CA ASN A 410 20.33 8.19 0.55
C ASN A 410 20.37 9.36 -0.43
N GLY A 411 20.97 10.46 -0.01
CA GLY A 411 21.27 11.56 -0.92
C GLY A 411 22.59 11.39 -1.65
N THR A 412 22.69 12.01 -2.82
CA THR A 412 23.93 12.10 -3.61
C THR A 412 25.06 12.78 -2.86
N THR A 413 24.81 13.52 -1.79
CA THR A 413 25.76 14.30 -1.01
C THR A 413 26.01 13.76 0.41
N GLY A 414 25.61 12.54 0.69
CA GLY A 414 26.05 11.79 1.89
C GLY A 414 25.22 11.96 3.16
N GLY A 415 24.04 12.51 3.09
CA GLY A 415 23.08 12.46 4.19
C GLY A 415 22.27 11.15 4.14
N VAL A 416 22.25 10.40 5.22
CA VAL A 416 21.40 9.21 5.40
C VAL A 416 20.30 9.59 6.39
N THR A 417 19.04 9.51 5.96
CA THR A 417 17.87 9.71 6.83
C THR A 417 17.14 8.38 6.95
N PRO A 418 16.99 7.82 8.15
CA PRO A 418 16.20 6.62 8.34
C PRO A 418 14.72 6.92 8.06
N LEU A 419 14.06 6.03 7.39
CA LEU A 419 12.63 6.02 7.14
C LEU A 419 12.05 4.70 7.64
N TYR A 420 10.84 4.77 8.15
CA TYR A 420 10.11 3.61 8.66
C TYR A 420 8.79 3.49 7.92
N GLU A 421 8.36 2.26 7.68
CA GLU A 421 7.05 1.97 7.09
C GLU A 421 6.44 0.75 7.78
N TRP A 422 5.24 0.93 8.34
CA TRP A 422 4.42 -0.18 8.84
C TRP A 422 3.89 -1.00 7.67
N ILE A 423 3.74 -2.31 7.86
CA ILE A 423 3.17 -3.16 6.80
C ILE A 423 1.73 -2.78 6.47
N GLY A 424 0.97 -2.38 7.46
CA GLY A 424 -0.45 -2.11 7.34
C GLY A 424 -0.81 -0.64 7.48
N SER A 425 -1.61 -0.30 8.49
CA SER A 425 -2.11 1.07 8.70
C SER A 425 -1.01 2.12 8.57
N PRO A 426 -1.16 3.13 7.71
CA PRO A 426 -0.19 4.21 7.57
C PRO A 426 -0.09 5.08 8.83
N PHE A 427 -1.10 5.01 9.71
CA PHE A 427 -1.12 5.73 10.98
C PHE A 427 -0.40 4.97 12.11
N GLY A 428 0.05 3.73 11.85
CA GLY A 428 0.76 2.91 12.81
C GLY A 428 -0.13 2.29 13.89
N PRO A 429 0.49 1.81 14.98
CA PRO A 429 -0.20 1.34 16.18
C PRO A 429 -0.84 2.49 16.95
N ASP A 430 -1.51 2.18 18.06
CA ASP A 430 -1.98 3.16 19.02
C ASP A 430 -2.90 4.24 18.44
N THR A 431 -3.76 3.84 17.49
CA THR A 431 -4.56 4.76 16.70
C THR A 431 -6.03 4.33 16.65
N MET A 432 -6.92 5.31 16.76
CA MET A 432 -8.33 5.18 16.38
C MET A 432 -8.64 6.23 15.34
N ALA A 433 -9.21 5.84 14.21
CA ALA A 433 -9.56 6.77 13.14
C ALA A 433 -10.94 6.47 12.58
N ALA A 434 -11.60 7.51 12.09
CA ALA A 434 -12.83 7.40 11.31
C ALA A 434 -12.76 8.36 10.13
N ALA A 435 -13.21 7.89 8.97
CA ALA A 435 -13.25 8.69 7.75
C ALA A 435 -14.60 8.61 7.04
N LEU A 436 -14.94 9.69 6.37
CA LEU A 436 -16.03 9.78 5.42
C LEU A 436 -15.45 10.29 4.09
N ASP A 437 -15.55 9.49 3.06
CA ASP A 437 -15.19 9.84 1.68
C ASP A 437 -16.46 9.91 0.84
N VAL A 438 -16.67 11.03 0.16
CA VAL A 438 -17.82 11.23 -0.72
C VAL A 438 -17.33 11.89 -2.00
N GLY A 439 -17.75 11.35 -3.14
CA GLY A 439 -17.35 11.90 -4.43
C GLY A 439 -18.35 11.61 -5.54
N TYR A 440 -18.19 12.34 -6.61
CA TYR A 440 -18.87 12.09 -7.87
C TYR A 440 -17.87 12.08 -9.01
N GLU A 441 -17.92 11.07 -9.85
CA GLU A 441 -17.04 10.92 -11.01
C GLU A 441 -17.85 10.65 -12.27
N VAL A 442 -17.53 11.39 -13.34
CA VAL A 442 -17.87 11.02 -14.70
C VAL A 442 -16.67 10.28 -15.29
N PRO A 443 -16.79 8.97 -15.56
CA PRO A 443 -15.66 8.13 -15.90
C PRO A 443 -14.78 8.70 -17.02
N GLY A 444 -13.49 8.87 -16.74
CA GLY A 444 -12.50 9.36 -17.70
C GLY A 444 -12.53 10.87 -18.00
N HIS A 445 -13.40 11.65 -17.34
CA HIS A 445 -13.55 13.08 -17.66
C HIS A 445 -13.31 14.00 -16.49
N TRP A 446 -14.09 13.91 -15.45
CA TRP A 446 -13.91 14.76 -14.28
C TRP A 446 -14.44 14.07 -13.02
N SER A 447 -13.87 14.47 -11.91
CA SER A 447 -14.29 14.03 -10.58
C SER A 447 -14.24 15.19 -9.60
N VAL A 448 -15.11 15.12 -8.60
CA VAL A 448 -15.07 15.98 -7.43
C VAL A 448 -15.39 15.12 -6.22
N GLY A 449 -14.62 15.30 -5.14
CA GLY A 449 -14.84 14.53 -3.91
C GLY A 449 -14.28 15.23 -2.70
N GLY A 450 -14.54 14.67 -1.54
CA GLY A 450 -14.02 15.15 -0.28
C GLY A 450 -13.83 14.03 0.71
N LEU A 451 -12.72 14.11 1.44
CA LEU A 451 -12.38 13.23 2.55
C LEU A 451 -12.41 14.02 3.86
N PHE A 452 -13.16 13.52 4.82
CA PHE A 452 -13.16 14.01 6.18
C PHE A 452 -12.62 12.91 7.11
N LEU A 453 -11.56 13.21 7.86
CA LEU A 453 -10.89 12.30 8.78
C LEU A 453 -10.91 12.88 10.18
N VAL A 454 -11.24 12.04 11.15
CA VAL A 454 -11.03 12.28 12.58
C VAL A 454 -10.19 11.14 13.14
N MET A 455 -9.12 11.47 13.84
CA MET A 455 -8.18 10.49 14.35
C MET A 455 -7.70 10.86 15.75
N ALA A 456 -7.54 9.87 16.61
CA ALA A 456 -6.90 9.96 17.90
C ALA A 456 -5.67 9.03 17.91
N GLN A 457 -4.51 9.56 18.28
CA GLN A 457 -3.24 8.83 18.30
C GLN A 457 -2.58 8.93 19.66
N GLY A 458 -2.13 7.81 20.18
CA GLY A 458 -1.31 7.76 21.37
C GLY A 458 0.17 8.00 21.06
N GLU A 459 1.00 7.90 22.07
CA GLU A 459 2.43 8.19 21.99
C GLU A 459 3.25 7.18 21.17
N TYR A 460 2.71 5.98 20.89
CA TYR A 460 3.40 4.96 20.09
C TYR A 460 3.08 5.00 18.60
N ALA A 461 2.15 5.85 18.20
CA ALA A 461 1.90 6.10 16.78
C ALA A 461 3.10 6.80 16.11
N ASP A 462 3.12 6.81 14.80
CA ASP A 462 4.08 7.56 13.97
C ASP A 462 5.56 7.26 14.29
N TYR A 463 5.88 5.99 14.58
CA TYR A 463 7.25 5.49 14.85
C TYR A 463 7.94 6.06 16.10
N ASN A 464 7.27 6.82 16.94
CA ASN A 464 7.85 7.40 18.16
C ASN A 464 8.45 6.35 19.09
N VAL A 465 7.88 5.15 19.11
CA VAL A 465 8.39 4.01 19.85
C VAL A 465 9.85 3.66 19.50
N PHE A 466 10.25 3.85 18.25
CA PHE A 466 11.62 3.58 17.81
C PHE A 466 12.55 4.76 18.09
N ASP A 467 12.04 5.99 18.05
CA ASP A 467 12.82 7.19 18.34
C ASP A 467 13.25 7.25 19.82
N SER A 468 12.41 6.75 20.74
CA SER A 468 12.69 6.73 22.18
C SER A 468 13.80 5.74 22.57
N VAL A 469 14.13 4.77 21.69
CA VAL A 469 14.95 3.64 22.08
C VAL A 469 16.37 3.65 21.50
N HIS A 470 16.77 4.35 20.50
CA HIS A 470 18.14 4.44 19.96
C HIS A 470 18.23 4.67 18.44
N TRP A 471 17.13 4.72 17.72
CA TRP A 471 17.15 4.94 16.27
C TRP A 471 17.30 6.42 15.92
N GLY A 472 17.02 7.31 16.88
CA GLY A 472 17.14 8.76 16.74
C GLY A 472 18.56 9.21 16.40
N GLY A 473 18.99 9.04 15.17
CA GLY A 473 20.24 9.55 14.65
C GLY A 473 21.49 8.73 14.96
N GLN A 474 21.39 7.56 15.56
CA GLN A 474 22.54 6.66 15.75
C GLN A 474 22.70 5.72 14.55
N LYS A 475 23.89 5.74 13.98
CA LYS A 475 24.29 4.97 12.79
C LYS A 475 24.64 3.51 13.07
N THR A 476 24.51 3.05 14.29
CA THR A 476 24.91 1.70 14.71
C THR A 476 23.68 0.85 14.92
N ALA A 477 23.68 -0.33 14.30
CA ALA A 477 22.74 -1.38 14.67
C ALA A 477 22.78 -1.56 16.19
N MET A 478 21.61 -1.76 16.81
CA MET A 478 21.53 -2.13 18.22
C MET A 478 22.37 -3.39 18.43
N THR A 479 23.12 -3.45 19.53
CA THR A 479 23.79 -4.69 19.94
C THR A 479 22.74 -5.71 20.38
N ASP A 480 23.09 -7.00 20.37
CA ASP A 480 22.18 -8.05 20.84
C ASP A 480 21.70 -7.82 22.27
N ASP A 481 22.54 -7.25 23.14
CA ASP A 481 22.17 -6.92 24.52
C ASP A 481 21.20 -5.73 24.59
N GLU A 482 21.35 -4.74 23.71
CA GLU A 482 20.38 -3.64 23.59
C GLU A 482 19.07 -4.15 22.99
N LEU A 483 19.10 -5.03 22.00
CA LEU A 483 17.92 -5.69 21.46
C LEU A 483 17.19 -6.52 22.52
N LYS A 484 17.91 -7.23 23.37
CA LYS A 484 17.35 -8.00 24.49
C LYS A 484 16.77 -7.13 25.59
N SER A 485 17.32 -5.93 25.79
CA SER A 485 16.82 -4.96 26.77
C SER A 485 15.66 -4.11 26.27
N TRP A 486 15.46 -4.05 24.95
CA TRP A 486 14.38 -3.32 24.33
C TRP A 486 13.12 -4.20 24.33
N VAL A 487 12.42 -4.11 25.43
CA VAL A 487 11.15 -4.82 25.56
C VAL A 487 10.13 -3.78 25.87
N TYR A 488 9.13 -3.53 25.32
CA TYR A 488 8.04 -2.62 25.65
C TYR A 488 8.48 -1.30 26.30
N PRO A 489 8.40 -0.21 25.59
CA PRO A 489 9.03 1.09 25.92
C PRO A 489 8.80 1.61 27.34
N ASP A 490 7.68 1.24 27.95
CA ASP A 490 7.26 1.83 29.25
C ASP A 490 8.02 1.33 30.48
N THR A 491 8.71 0.21 30.39
CA THR A 491 9.19 -0.41 31.64
C THR A 491 10.66 -0.83 31.63
N GLY A 492 11.27 -0.95 30.44
CA GLY A 492 12.62 -1.50 30.30
C GLY A 492 12.75 -2.91 30.89
N LYS A 493 11.63 -3.65 31.01
CA LYS A 493 11.61 -5.01 31.56
C LYS A 493 10.99 -5.96 30.55
N PRO A 494 11.52 -7.19 30.47
CA PRO A 494 10.86 -8.28 29.78
C PRO A 494 9.42 -8.42 30.23
N GLY A 495 8.53 -8.81 29.33
CA GLY A 495 7.12 -9.04 29.63
C GLY A 495 6.93 -9.93 30.87
N GLY A 496 5.76 -9.89 31.39
CA GLY A 496 5.30 -10.68 32.52
C GLY A 496 3.84 -10.43 32.77
N LYS A 497 3.19 -11.32 33.50
CA LYS A 497 1.73 -11.31 33.68
C LYS A 497 1.17 -9.98 34.18
N ASP A 498 1.81 -9.40 35.16
CA ASP A 498 1.31 -8.15 35.78
C ASP A 498 1.50 -6.96 34.85
N TYR A 499 2.60 -6.95 34.10
CA TYR A 499 2.89 -5.95 33.10
C TYR A 499 1.92 -6.04 31.91
N ALA A 500 1.78 -7.22 31.33
CA ALA A 500 0.87 -7.44 30.20
C ALA A 500 -0.59 -7.13 30.60
N LYS A 501 -1.03 -7.47 31.80
CA LYS A 501 -2.36 -7.11 32.30
C LYS A 501 -2.55 -5.60 32.42
N LYS A 502 -1.54 -4.89 32.92
CA LYS A 502 -1.59 -3.43 32.99
C LYS A 502 -1.76 -2.83 31.59
N GLN A 503 -1.00 -3.29 30.62
CA GLN A 503 -1.09 -2.79 29.25
C GLN A 503 -2.37 -3.19 28.53
N GLN A 504 -2.84 -4.42 28.71
CA GLN A 504 -4.14 -4.85 28.18
C GLN A 504 -5.32 -4.06 28.76
N SER A 505 -5.14 -3.39 29.90
CA SER A 505 -6.15 -2.49 30.44
C SER A 505 -6.20 -1.13 29.74
N TRP A 506 -5.19 -0.80 28.93
CA TRP A 506 -5.16 0.45 28.20
C TRP A 506 -6.00 0.36 26.94
N THR A 507 -6.78 1.37 26.70
CA THR A 507 -7.56 1.51 25.48
C THR A 507 -6.83 2.47 24.56
N SER A 508 -6.45 2.02 23.39
CA SER A 508 -5.74 2.85 22.42
C SER A 508 -6.66 3.94 21.86
N PRO A 509 -6.18 5.17 21.80
CA PRO A 509 -4.97 5.76 22.38
C PRO A 509 -5.18 6.29 23.82
N PHE A 510 -6.22 5.84 24.49
CA PHE A 510 -6.66 6.32 25.80
C PHE A 510 -6.12 5.45 26.94
N GLY A 511 -6.31 5.93 28.18
CA GLY A 511 -6.00 5.16 29.41
C GLY A 511 -4.56 5.31 29.89
N ARG A 512 -3.80 6.27 29.35
CA ARG A 512 -2.45 6.63 29.75
C ARG A 512 -2.38 8.05 30.32
N ASP A 513 -1.27 8.38 30.99
CA ASP A 513 -1.02 9.72 31.54
C ASP A 513 -0.78 10.75 30.43
N THR A 514 -0.20 10.30 29.29
CA THR A 514 0.02 11.11 28.11
C THR A 514 -1.30 11.33 27.34
N PRO A 515 -1.72 12.56 27.08
CA PRO A 515 -2.97 12.82 26.37
C PRO A 515 -2.87 12.38 24.91
N PRO A 516 -3.95 11.83 24.32
CA PRO A 516 -3.95 11.52 22.89
C PRO A 516 -3.91 12.78 22.04
N GLN A 517 -3.18 12.71 20.93
CA GLN A 517 -3.24 13.71 19.87
C GLN A 517 -4.51 13.48 19.04
N TYR A 518 -5.31 14.52 18.87
CA TYR A 518 -6.49 14.46 17.98
C TYR A 518 -6.20 15.21 16.68
N THR A 519 -6.37 14.53 15.56
CA THR A 519 -6.22 15.12 14.23
C THR A 519 -7.56 15.15 13.51
N ILE A 520 -7.95 16.31 13.00
CA ILE A 520 -9.10 16.51 12.14
C ILE A 520 -8.59 17.03 10.80
N ARG A 521 -8.91 16.31 9.71
CA ARG A 521 -8.53 16.68 8.34
C ARG A 521 -9.77 16.76 7.47
N ALA A 522 -9.87 17.81 6.67
CA ALA A 522 -10.88 17.96 5.64
C ALA A 522 -10.18 18.28 4.32
N SER A 523 -10.37 17.44 3.33
CA SER A 523 -9.78 17.61 2.00
C SER A 523 -10.87 17.60 0.94
N LEU A 524 -10.76 18.48 -0.05
CA LEU A 524 -11.53 18.40 -1.29
C LEU A 524 -10.57 18.01 -2.41
N ARG A 525 -11.05 17.21 -3.36
CA ARG A 525 -10.28 16.83 -4.54
C ARG A 525 -11.13 17.06 -5.78
N ALA A 526 -10.55 17.70 -6.78
CA ALA A 526 -11.17 17.87 -8.09
C ALA A 526 -10.19 17.40 -9.17
N GLY A 527 -10.67 16.54 -10.05
CA GLY A 527 -9.92 16.02 -11.20
C GLY A 527 -10.58 16.40 -12.51
N TYR A 528 -9.80 16.65 -13.54
CA TYR A 528 -10.31 16.97 -14.88
C TYR A 528 -9.37 16.45 -15.98
N THR A 529 -9.93 15.70 -16.93
CA THR A 529 -9.25 15.24 -18.15
C THR A 529 -10.03 15.78 -19.35
N PRO A 530 -9.47 16.73 -20.13
CA PRO A 530 -10.15 17.32 -21.27
C PRO A 530 -10.47 16.28 -22.38
N PHE A 531 -11.68 16.27 -22.90
CA PHE A 531 -12.07 15.40 -24.03
C PHE A 531 -11.18 15.58 -25.26
N ALA A 532 -10.86 16.82 -25.57
CA ALA A 532 -10.05 17.14 -26.73
C ALA A 532 -8.57 16.81 -26.56
N PHE A 533 -8.15 16.49 -25.33
CA PHE A 533 -6.74 16.23 -25.01
C PHE A 533 -6.61 15.22 -23.85
N PRO A 534 -6.94 13.94 -24.09
CA PRO A 534 -6.99 12.91 -23.04
C PRO A 534 -5.60 12.56 -22.47
N ALA A 535 -4.54 13.03 -23.11
CA ALA A 535 -3.17 12.89 -22.60
C ALA A 535 -2.88 13.77 -21.37
N LEU A 536 -3.71 14.78 -21.08
CA LEU A 536 -3.54 15.70 -19.96
C LEU A 536 -4.58 15.40 -18.88
N SER A 537 -4.14 15.23 -17.64
CA SER A 537 -5.01 15.19 -16.46
C SER A 537 -4.59 16.26 -15.48
N LEU A 538 -5.54 16.97 -14.94
CA LEU A 538 -5.36 18.03 -13.95
C LEU A 538 -5.99 17.61 -12.63
N MET A 539 -5.38 17.98 -11.50
CA MET A 539 -5.93 17.74 -10.16
C MET A 539 -5.68 18.96 -9.28
N ALA A 540 -6.63 19.24 -8.40
CA ALA A 540 -6.51 20.23 -7.33
C ALA A 540 -7.02 19.64 -6.02
N GLN A 541 -6.27 19.84 -4.93
CA GLN A 541 -6.61 19.34 -3.61
C GLN A 541 -6.34 20.41 -2.55
N PRO A 542 -7.33 21.25 -2.20
CA PRO A 542 -7.30 22.03 -0.98
C PRO A 542 -7.61 21.17 0.24
N SER A 543 -6.91 21.42 1.34
CA SER A 543 -7.10 20.69 2.60
C SER A 543 -6.96 21.62 3.81
N TYR A 544 -7.64 21.28 4.89
CA TYR A 544 -7.48 21.94 6.19
C TYR A 544 -7.18 20.89 7.25
N VAL A 545 -6.23 21.18 8.11
CA VAL A 545 -5.79 20.30 9.20
C VAL A 545 -5.87 21.05 10.53
N LEU A 546 -6.45 20.41 11.54
CA LEU A 546 -6.45 20.84 12.93
C LEU A 546 -5.95 19.70 13.80
N VAL A 547 -4.93 19.98 14.59
CA VAL A 547 -4.36 19.01 15.54
C VAL A 547 -4.43 19.58 16.96
N LEU A 548 -5.13 18.88 17.83
CA LEU A 548 -5.23 19.18 19.25
C LEU A 548 -4.28 18.24 20.01
N ASN A 549 -3.66 18.75 21.06
CA ASN A 549 -2.59 18.07 21.81
C ASN A 549 -1.46 17.61 20.88
N TYR A 550 -1.00 18.49 20.00
CA TYR A 550 0.03 18.19 19.02
C TYR A 550 1.30 17.64 19.70
N GLY A 551 1.80 16.49 19.19
CA GLY A 551 2.93 15.78 19.79
C GLY A 551 2.60 15.15 21.14
N ASN A 552 1.31 14.89 21.44
CA ASN A 552 0.82 14.40 22.73
C ASN A 552 1.09 15.38 23.90
N GLU A 553 1.24 16.67 23.61
CA GLU A 553 1.39 17.74 24.61
C GLU A 553 0.03 18.38 24.94
N GLU A 554 -0.37 18.35 26.20
CA GLU A 554 -1.68 18.86 26.64
C GLU A 554 -1.86 20.34 26.27
N GLY A 555 -2.96 20.64 25.57
CA GLY A 555 -3.35 22.00 25.20
C GLY A 555 -2.59 22.61 24.03
N ARG A 556 -1.59 21.94 23.46
CA ARG A 556 -0.92 22.41 22.26
C ARG A 556 -1.80 22.22 21.03
N VAL A 557 -2.02 23.29 20.26
CA VAL A 557 -2.88 23.28 19.08
C VAL A 557 -2.09 23.78 17.88
N GLU A 558 -2.11 22.99 16.80
CA GLU A 558 -1.56 23.37 15.49
C GLU A 558 -2.67 23.26 14.45
N GLN A 559 -2.71 24.19 13.50
CA GLN A 559 -3.70 24.16 12.43
C GLN A 559 -3.19 24.85 11.16
N GLY A 560 -3.61 24.35 10.02
CA GLY A 560 -3.15 24.91 8.78
C GLY A 560 -4.01 24.57 7.58
N PHE A 561 -3.80 25.35 6.53
CA PHE A 561 -4.38 25.15 5.22
C PHE A 561 -3.30 24.64 4.27
N GLU A 562 -3.65 23.70 3.44
CA GLU A 562 -2.79 23.11 2.42
C GLU A 562 -3.47 23.14 1.06
N PHE A 563 -2.65 23.16 0.02
CA PHE A 563 -3.11 23.11 -1.34
C PHE A 563 -2.11 22.36 -2.22
N ALA A 564 -2.61 21.36 -2.98
CA ALA A 564 -1.84 20.65 -4.00
C ALA A 564 -2.50 20.85 -5.37
N LEU A 565 -1.67 21.08 -6.38
CA LEU A 565 -2.05 21.12 -7.79
C LEU A 565 -1.18 20.16 -8.57
N SER A 566 -1.76 19.37 -9.48
CA SER A 566 -0.97 18.57 -10.41
C SER A 566 -1.49 18.64 -11.83
N ALA A 567 -0.55 18.51 -12.77
CA ALA A 567 -0.79 18.32 -14.18
C ALA A 567 0.04 17.11 -14.65
N ASN A 568 -0.64 16.03 -14.97
CA ASN A 568 -0.06 14.80 -15.50
C ASN A 568 -0.22 14.76 -17.01
N PHE A 569 0.86 14.48 -17.71
CA PHE A 569 0.92 14.39 -19.15
C PHE A 569 1.46 13.02 -19.58
N ARG A 570 0.64 12.20 -20.25
CA ARG A 570 0.97 10.86 -20.74
C ARG A 570 1.25 10.88 -22.24
N PHE A 571 2.51 10.71 -22.61
CA PHE A 571 2.92 10.79 -24.03
C PHE A 571 2.33 9.67 -24.90
N GLY A 572 2.14 8.46 -24.35
CA GLY A 572 1.52 7.35 -25.07
C GLY A 572 0.15 7.67 -25.66
N LYS A 573 -0.65 8.47 -24.93
CA LYS A 573 -2.00 8.89 -25.37
C LYS A 573 -2.03 9.94 -26.48
N LEU A 574 -0.90 10.49 -26.89
CA LEU A 574 -0.83 11.41 -28.03
C LEU A 574 -0.90 10.69 -29.37
N PHE A 575 -0.60 9.42 -29.41
CA PHE A 575 -0.45 8.63 -30.64
C PHE A 575 -1.58 7.62 -30.81
N GLN A 576 -2.54 7.64 -29.93
CA GLN A 576 -3.79 6.89 -29.99
C GLN A 576 -4.93 7.77 -30.47
#